data_7ca60cedc8a6709f1f0f34ed14d0cefe
#
_entry.id   7ca60cedc8a6709f1f0f34ed14d0cefe
#
_cell.length_a   1.000
_cell.length_b   1.000
_cell.length_c   1.000
_cell.angle_alpha   90.00
_cell.angle_beta   90.00
_cell.angle_gamma   90.00
#
_symmetry.space_group_name_H-M   'P 1'
#
loop_
_entity.id
_entity.type
_entity.pdbx_description
1 polymer ?
#
loop_
_entity_poly.entity_id
_entity_poly.type
_entity_poly.pdbx_seq_one_letter_code
_entity_poly.pdbx_strand_id
1 'polypeptide(L)'
;MAYDVLIVGGGPGGYVAAIRAAQLGLKTGVVEREHLGGICLNWGCIPTKALLRSAEIYDYAKHASDYGLAIHGELGFDSKALTIRSRKIAAQLNSGVGFLLKKNKVDVIWGEATIVNPGEIRVAPPKKPPVQPQDPIPKGVLGEGSYQATNIII
;
A
#
# COMPACT_ATOMS: atom_id res chain seq x y z
N MET A 1 23.68 -9.12 3.15
CA MET A 1 23.72 -8.54 1.78
C MET A 1 23.78 -7.03 1.92
N ALA A 2 24.63 -6.35 1.19
CA ALA A 2 24.68 -4.90 1.20
C ALA A 2 23.78 -4.33 0.08
N TYR A 3 23.03 -3.29 0.40
CA TYR A 3 22.19 -2.50 -0.51
C TYR A 3 22.86 -1.14 -0.79
N ASP A 4 22.58 -0.58 -1.94
CA ASP A 4 22.91 0.82 -2.21
C ASP A 4 21.93 1.74 -1.47
N VAL A 5 20.64 1.32 -1.44
CA VAL A 5 19.57 2.05 -0.76
C VAL A 5 18.64 1.07 -0.04
N LEU A 6 18.44 1.29 1.25
CA LEU A 6 17.37 0.67 2.04
C LEU A 6 16.33 1.72 2.44
N ILE A 7 15.06 1.39 2.26
CA ILE A 7 13.95 2.29 2.56
C ILE A 7 13.11 1.68 3.67
N VAL A 8 12.86 2.44 4.72
CA VAL A 8 12.03 2.03 5.87
C VAL A 8 10.62 2.56 5.69
N GLY A 9 9.70 1.65 5.45
CA GLY A 9 8.29 1.92 5.21
C GLY A 9 7.91 1.79 3.74
N GLY A 10 6.96 0.90 3.45
CA GLY A 10 6.42 0.62 2.11
C GLY A 10 5.22 1.49 1.74
N GLY A 11 5.02 2.64 2.39
CA GLY A 11 4.00 3.63 2.06
C GLY A 11 4.27 4.36 0.74
N PRO A 12 3.42 5.36 0.34
CA PRO A 12 3.54 6.03 -0.96
C PRO A 12 4.93 6.63 -1.25
N GLY A 13 5.56 7.25 -0.27
CA GLY A 13 6.92 7.76 -0.41
C GLY A 13 7.93 6.61 -0.61
N GLY A 14 7.81 5.56 0.21
CA GLY A 14 8.77 4.46 0.23
C GLY A 14 8.75 3.60 -1.03
N TYR A 15 7.58 3.08 -1.45
CA TYR A 15 7.55 2.24 -2.65
C TYR A 15 7.89 3.03 -3.93
N VAL A 16 7.53 4.31 -4.01
CA VAL A 16 7.90 5.15 -5.15
C VAL A 16 9.40 5.38 -5.19
N ALA A 17 10.01 5.73 -4.04
CA ALA A 17 11.46 5.89 -3.93
C ALA A 17 12.20 4.59 -4.25
N ALA A 18 11.72 3.44 -3.75
CA ALA A 18 12.31 2.14 -4.01
C ALA A 18 12.32 1.77 -5.50
N ILE A 19 11.17 1.94 -6.16
CA ILE A 19 11.05 1.68 -7.59
C ILE A 19 11.99 2.60 -8.38
N ARG A 20 12.03 3.89 -8.02
CA ARG A 20 12.88 4.85 -8.72
C ARG A 20 14.36 4.57 -8.53
N ALA A 21 14.80 4.26 -7.31
CA ALA A 21 16.19 3.87 -7.03
C ALA A 21 16.61 2.64 -7.85
N ALA A 22 15.74 1.62 -7.89
CA ALA A 22 15.99 0.42 -8.69
C ALA A 22 16.05 0.71 -10.21
N GLN A 23 15.20 1.60 -10.73
CA GLN A 23 15.24 2.05 -12.12
C GLN A 23 16.52 2.79 -12.47
N LEU A 24 17.17 3.41 -11.49
CA LEU A 24 18.48 4.06 -11.63
C LEU A 24 19.65 3.08 -11.51
N GLY A 25 19.37 1.77 -11.40
CA GLY A 25 20.37 0.73 -11.32
C GLY A 25 20.88 0.43 -9.92
N LEU A 26 20.32 1.05 -8.88
CA LEU A 26 20.72 0.83 -7.49
C LEU A 26 20.12 -0.46 -6.94
N LYS A 27 20.90 -1.24 -6.21
CA LYS A 27 20.42 -2.40 -5.45
C LYS A 27 19.60 -1.91 -4.28
N THR A 28 18.29 -2.13 -4.36
CA THR A 28 17.31 -1.49 -3.47
C THR A 28 16.51 -2.51 -2.68
N GLY A 29 16.30 -2.23 -1.39
CA GLY A 29 15.36 -2.94 -0.54
C GLY A 29 14.37 -1.98 0.12
N VAL A 30 13.17 -2.47 0.41
CA VAL A 30 12.16 -1.77 1.20
C VAL A 30 11.72 -2.64 2.37
N VAL A 31 11.75 -2.08 3.58
CA VAL A 31 11.29 -2.74 4.80
C VAL A 31 9.86 -2.31 5.07
N GLU A 32 8.93 -3.27 5.21
CA GLU A 32 7.54 -3.01 5.56
C GLU A 32 7.11 -3.96 6.67
N ARG A 33 6.42 -3.43 7.67
CA ARG A 33 6.00 -4.23 8.83
C ARG A 33 4.56 -4.70 8.78
N GLU A 34 3.73 -4.10 7.92
CA GLU A 34 2.30 -4.31 8.02
C GLU A 34 1.62 -4.49 6.65
N HIS A 35 1.64 -3.47 5.78
CA HIS A 35 1.00 -3.53 4.46
C HIS A 35 1.74 -2.65 3.45
N LEU A 36 2.06 -3.22 2.30
CA LEU A 36 2.55 -2.42 1.17
C LEU A 36 1.52 -1.35 0.77
N GLY A 37 2.01 -0.17 0.41
CA GLY A 37 1.17 0.98 0.14
C GLY A 37 0.80 1.79 1.39
N GLY A 38 1.11 1.30 2.59
CA GLY A 38 0.91 1.97 3.87
C GLY A 38 -0.53 2.39 4.14
N ILE A 39 -0.72 3.36 5.02
CA ILE A 39 -2.05 3.87 5.43
C ILE A 39 -2.83 4.40 4.23
N CYS A 40 -2.20 5.09 3.31
CA CYS A 40 -2.87 5.72 2.18
C CYS A 40 -3.65 4.72 1.32
N LEU A 41 -3.02 3.62 0.93
CA LEU A 41 -3.68 2.61 0.09
C LEU A 41 -4.67 1.76 0.88
N ASN A 42 -4.35 1.43 2.12
CA ASN A 42 -5.10 0.42 2.86
C ASN A 42 -6.25 0.98 3.70
N TRP A 43 -6.08 2.16 4.33
CA TRP A 43 -7.09 2.73 5.24
C TRP A 43 -7.37 4.21 5.04
N GLY A 44 -6.62 4.89 4.18
CA GLY A 44 -6.67 6.34 3.99
C GLY A 44 -7.24 6.74 2.65
N CYS A 45 -6.35 7.25 1.79
CA CYS A 45 -6.71 7.94 0.54
C CYS A 45 -7.58 7.09 -0.39
N ILE A 46 -7.20 5.84 -0.61
CA ILE A 46 -7.85 5.01 -1.63
C ILE A 46 -9.24 4.54 -1.20
N PRO A 47 -9.43 3.91 -0.03
CA PRO A 47 -10.78 3.55 0.41
C PRO A 47 -11.69 4.77 0.57
N THR A 48 -11.18 5.91 1.03
CA THR A 48 -11.93 7.16 1.13
C THR A 48 -12.39 7.64 -0.25
N LYS A 49 -11.49 7.70 -1.24
CA LYS A 49 -11.86 8.06 -2.62
C LYS A 49 -12.86 7.09 -3.24
N ALA A 50 -12.75 5.81 -2.93
CA ALA A 50 -13.71 4.81 -3.40
C ALA A 50 -15.12 5.05 -2.84
N LEU A 51 -15.23 5.45 -1.56
CA LEU A 51 -16.50 5.80 -0.92
C LEU A 51 -17.05 7.13 -1.46
N LEU A 52 -16.21 8.15 -1.59
CA LEU A 52 -16.60 9.45 -2.17
C LEU A 52 -17.13 9.29 -3.60
N ARG A 53 -16.48 8.44 -4.42
CA ARG A 53 -17.02 8.17 -5.77
C ARG A 53 -18.39 7.50 -5.75
N SER A 54 -18.66 6.64 -4.79
CA SER A 54 -19.99 6.05 -4.64
C SER A 54 -21.03 7.07 -4.20
N ALA A 55 -20.65 7.99 -3.29
CA ALA A 55 -21.53 9.08 -2.86
C ALA A 55 -21.85 10.03 -4.02
N GLU A 56 -20.86 10.37 -4.84
CA GLU A 56 -21.02 11.21 -6.02
C GLU A 56 -21.98 10.57 -7.04
N ILE A 57 -21.86 9.26 -7.29
CA ILE A 57 -22.78 8.54 -8.18
C ILE A 57 -24.21 8.53 -7.61
N TYR A 58 -24.35 8.36 -6.30
CA TYR A 58 -25.66 8.43 -5.64
C TYR A 58 -26.29 9.82 -5.77
N ASP A 59 -25.48 10.87 -5.60
CA ASP A 59 -25.93 12.25 -5.76
C ASP A 59 -26.37 12.54 -7.19
N TYR A 60 -25.60 12.13 -8.20
CA TYR A 60 -26.02 12.22 -9.61
C TYR A 60 -27.31 11.46 -9.88
N ALA A 61 -27.49 10.28 -9.30
CA ALA A 61 -28.72 9.52 -9.46
C ALA A 61 -29.93 10.23 -8.84
N LYS A 62 -29.76 10.92 -7.71
CA LYS A 62 -30.83 11.75 -7.10
C LYS A 62 -31.24 12.94 -7.97
N HIS A 63 -30.28 13.47 -8.71
CA HIS A 63 -30.50 14.63 -9.62
C HIS A 63 -30.52 14.22 -11.10
N ALA A 64 -30.88 12.97 -11.38
CA ALA A 64 -30.88 12.42 -12.73
C ALA A 64 -31.75 13.21 -13.73
N SER A 65 -32.86 13.82 -13.27
CA SER A 65 -33.72 14.68 -14.07
C SER A 65 -33.01 15.89 -14.67
N ASP A 66 -32.01 16.44 -13.99
CA ASP A 66 -31.24 17.59 -14.49
C ASP A 66 -30.44 17.23 -15.74
N TYR A 67 -30.17 15.94 -15.93
CA TYR A 67 -29.46 15.35 -17.08
C TYR A 67 -30.42 14.71 -18.11
N GLY A 68 -31.72 14.91 -17.97
CA GLY A 68 -32.74 14.31 -18.87
C GLY A 68 -32.93 12.79 -18.66
N LEU A 69 -32.46 12.24 -17.52
CA LEU A 69 -32.60 10.83 -17.19
C LEU A 69 -33.79 10.62 -16.23
N ALA A 70 -34.54 9.53 -16.44
CA ALA A 70 -35.61 9.12 -15.54
C ALA A 70 -35.21 7.87 -14.78
N ILE A 71 -35.23 7.92 -13.44
CA ILE A 71 -35.04 6.75 -12.57
C ILE A 71 -36.43 6.38 -12.04
N HIS A 72 -36.84 5.14 -12.29
CA HIS A 72 -38.12 4.61 -11.81
C HIS A 72 -37.87 3.73 -10.58
N GLY A 73 -38.60 3.98 -9.51
CA GLY A 73 -38.49 3.28 -8.24
C GLY A 73 -37.70 4.05 -7.17
N GLU A 74 -37.46 3.42 -6.04
CA GLU A 74 -36.77 4.01 -4.89
C GLU A 74 -35.26 3.89 -5.04
N LEU A 75 -34.53 4.98 -4.84
CA LEU A 75 -33.08 5.02 -4.85
C LEU A 75 -32.57 4.83 -3.42
N GLY A 76 -31.95 3.70 -3.17
CA GLY A 76 -31.30 3.37 -1.91
C GLY A 76 -29.79 3.13 -2.06
N PHE A 77 -29.13 2.79 -0.94
CA PHE A 77 -27.74 2.35 -0.93
C PHE A 77 -27.54 1.17 0.02
N ASP A 78 -26.61 0.29 -0.31
CA ASP A 78 -26.15 -0.81 0.53
C ASP A 78 -24.79 -0.47 1.13
N SER A 79 -24.75 -0.14 2.41
CA SER A 79 -23.52 0.24 3.14
C SER A 79 -22.49 -0.89 3.17
N LYS A 80 -22.93 -2.15 3.23
CA LYS A 80 -22.07 -3.32 3.20
C LYS A 80 -21.39 -3.47 1.84
N ALA A 81 -22.15 -3.34 0.76
CA ALA A 81 -21.62 -3.39 -0.60
C ALA A 81 -20.63 -2.24 -0.86
N LEU A 82 -20.92 -1.03 -0.38
CA LEU A 82 -20.01 0.12 -0.46
C LEU A 82 -18.67 -0.17 0.23
N THR A 83 -18.72 -0.73 1.44
CA THR A 83 -17.53 -1.10 2.21
C THR A 83 -16.73 -2.18 1.49
N ILE A 84 -17.37 -3.24 1.03
CA ILE A 84 -16.73 -4.33 0.26
C ILE A 84 -16.05 -3.77 -0.99
N ARG A 85 -16.72 -2.90 -1.74
CA ARG A 85 -16.15 -2.26 -2.92
C ARG A 85 -14.89 -1.46 -2.57
N SER A 86 -14.90 -0.65 -1.52
CA SER A 86 -13.74 0.14 -1.10
C SER A 86 -12.55 -0.74 -0.71
N ARG A 87 -12.80 -1.85 0.00
CA ARG A 87 -11.76 -2.83 0.35
C ARG A 87 -11.17 -3.54 -0.87
N LYS A 88 -12.01 -3.94 -1.82
CA LYS A 88 -11.56 -4.57 -3.07
C LYS A 88 -10.62 -3.66 -3.87
N ILE A 89 -10.92 -2.37 -3.97
CA ILE A 89 -10.07 -1.39 -4.65
C ILE A 89 -8.73 -1.24 -3.92
N ALA A 90 -8.75 -1.12 -2.59
CA ALA A 90 -7.55 -1.04 -1.78
C ALA A 90 -6.65 -2.27 -1.97
N ALA A 91 -7.20 -3.47 -1.88
CA ALA A 91 -6.48 -4.73 -2.08
C ALA A 91 -5.87 -4.84 -3.49
N GLN A 92 -6.60 -4.41 -4.52
CA GLN A 92 -6.10 -4.41 -5.90
C GLN A 92 -4.87 -3.51 -6.06
N LEU A 93 -4.88 -2.32 -5.47
CA LEU A 93 -3.75 -1.39 -5.54
C LEU A 93 -2.58 -1.86 -4.69
N ASN A 94 -2.83 -2.45 -3.52
CA ASN A 94 -1.79 -3.07 -2.70
C ASN A 94 -1.05 -4.17 -3.48
N SER A 95 -1.80 -5.08 -4.11
CA SER A 95 -1.22 -6.12 -4.97
C SER A 95 -0.43 -5.52 -6.15
N GLY A 96 -0.88 -4.41 -6.70
CA GLY A 96 -0.19 -3.66 -7.75
C GLY A 96 1.18 -3.13 -7.30
N VAL A 97 1.27 -2.61 -6.06
CA VAL A 97 2.55 -2.19 -5.48
C VAL A 97 3.51 -3.37 -5.37
N GLY A 98 3.06 -4.52 -4.83
CA GLY A 98 3.87 -5.73 -4.75
C GLY A 98 4.39 -6.20 -6.12
N PHE A 99 3.52 -6.16 -7.14
CA PHE A 99 3.91 -6.47 -8.52
C PHE A 99 4.99 -5.51 -9.04
N LEU A 100 4.83 -4.21 -8.83
CA LEU A 100 5.78 -3.19 -9.30
C LEU A 100 7.14 -3.31 -8.61
N LEU A 101 7.17 -3.56 -7.31
CA LEU A 101 8.41 -3.81 -6.58
C LEU A 101 9.14 -5.03 -7.15
N LYS A 102 8.43 -6.15 -7.33
CA LYS A 102 8.98 -7.36 -7.93
C LYS A 102 9.48 -7.14 -9.36
N LYS A 103 8.71 -6.44 -10.20
CA LYS A 103 9.08 -6.12 -11.60
C LYS A 103 10.38 -5.33 -11.66
N ASN A 104 10.60 -4.42 -10.71
CA ASN A 104 11.80 -3.59 -10.63
C ASN A 104 12.92 -4.24 -9.80
N LYS A 105 12.78 -5.51 -9.40
CA LYS A 105 13.78 -6.27 -8.61
C LYS A 105 14.13 -5.60 -7.27
N VAL A 106 13.15 -4.94 -6.65
CA VAL A 106 13.27 -4.42 -5.30
C VAL A 106 13.01 -5.55 -4.32
N ASP A 107 13.92 -5.76 -3.40
CA ASP A 107 13.72 -6.72 -2.31
C ASP A 107 12.75 -6.14 -1.28
N VAL A 108 11.69 -6.88 -0.97
CA VAL A 108 10.78 -6.57 0.12
C VAL A 108 11.23 -7.34 1.35
N ILE A 109 11.50 -6.62 2.43
CA ILE A 109 11.92 -7.16 3.72
C ILE A 109 10.75 -6.98 4.69
N TRP A 110 10.21 -8.09 5.20
CA TRP A 110 9.00 -8.04 6.02
C TRP A 110 9.33 -8.04 7.50
N GLY A 111 8.99 -6.96 8.19
CA GLY A 111 9.20 -6.81 9.62
C GLY A 111 9.37 -5.37 10.08
N GLU A 112 9.56 -5.21 11.37
CA GLU A 112 9.80 -3.91 12.01
C GLU A 112 11.28 -3.57 11.99
N ALA A 113 11.63 -2.44 11.35
CA ALA A 113 13.00 -1.97 11.22
C ALA A 113 13.45 -1.16 12.44
N THR A 114 14.69 -1.38 12.86
CA THR A 114 15.40 -0.54 13.83
C THR A 114 16.78 -0.20 13.27
N ILE A 115 17.13 1.07 13.20
CA ILE A 115 18.49 1.50 12.85
C ILE A 115 19.37 1.25 14.07
N VAL A 116 20.38 0.40 13.91
CA VAL A 116 21.29 0.01 15.02
C VAL A 116 22.63 0.72 14.93
N ASN A 117 23.09 0.99 13.71
CA ASN A 117 24.31 1.71 13.41
C ASN A 117 24.14 2.53 12.11
N PRO A 118 24.99 3.50 11.82
CA PRO A 118 25.05 4.11 10.50
C PRO A 118 25.20 3.04 9.41
N GLY A 119 24.25 3.02 8.46
CA GLY A 119 24.24 2.04 7.38
C GLY A 119 23.75 0.64 7.76
N GLU A 120 23.25 0.41 8.98
CA GLU A 120 22.77 -0.90 9.42
C GLU A 120 21.34 -0.84 9.99
N ILE A 121 20.49 -1.69 9.46
CA ILE A 121 19.11 -1.89 9.93
C ILE A 121 18.96 -3.32 10.44
N ARG A 122 18.39 -3.48 11.62
CA ARG A 122 17.89 -4.76 12.13
C ARG A 122 16.41 -4.85 11.89
N VAL A 123 15.96 -5.95 11.31
CA VAL A 123 14.54 -6.26 11.09
C VAL A 123 14.15 -7.41 12.01
N ALA A 124 13.06 -7.21 12.74
CA ALA A 124 12.47 -8.17 13.67
C ALA A 124 10.97 -8.32 13.39
N PRO A 125 10.29 -9.32 13.95
CA PRO A 125 8.83 -9.41 13.85
C PRO A 125 8.16 -8.14 14.38
N PRO A 126 7.04 -7.72 13.77
CA PRO A 126 6.29 -6.56 14.26
C PRO A 126 5.84 -6.77 15.71
N LYS A 127 6.04 -5.76 16.56
CA LYS A 127 5.64 -5.80 17.98
C LYS A 127 4.13 -5.78 18.18
N LYS A 128 3.40 -5.29 17.19
CA LYS A 128 1.94 -5.22 17.20
C LYS A 128 1.37 -6.06 16.06
N PRO A 129 0.23 -6.73 16.26
CA PRO A 129 -0.44 -7.41 15.18
C PRO A 129 -0.86 -6.38 14.11
N PRO A 130 -0.84 -6.75 12.84
CA PRO A 130 -1.26 -5.87 11.76
C PRO A 130 -2.75 -5.52 11.90
N VAL A 131 -3.10 -4.30 11.48
CA VAL A 131 -4.50 -3.82 11.49
C VAL A 131 -5.30 -4.56 10.43
N GLN A 132 -6.53 -4.91 10.74
CA GLN A 132 -7.45 -5.55 9.81
C GLN A 132 -8.06 -4.55 8.78
N PRO A 133 -8.40 -4.98 7.58
CA PRO A 133 -8.18 -6.33 7.02
C PRO A 133 -6.72 -6.60 6.74
N GLN A 134 -6.29 -7.82 7.07
CA GLN A 134 -4.94 -8.29 6.73
C GLN A 134 -4.90 -8.72 5.27
N ASP A 135 -4.06 -8.08 4.48
CA ASP A 135 -3.66 -8.62 3.20
C ASP A 135 -2.57 -9.69 3.42
N PRO A 136 -2.55 -10.75 2.62
CA PRO A 136 -1.51 -11.76 2.74
C PRO A 136 -0.13 -11.13 2.50
N ILE A 137 0.84 -11.52 3.31
CA ILE A 137 2.24 -11.14 3.11
C ILE A 137 2.66 -11.56 1.69
N PRO A 138 3.27 -10.67 0.90
CA PRO A 138 3.71 -11.00 -0.45
C PRO A 138 4.64 -12.21 -0.47
N LYS A 139 4.53 -13.06 -1.49
CA LYS A 139 5.41 -14.21 -1.64
C LYS A 139 6.84 -13.78 -2.00
N GLY A 140 7.82 -14.47 -1.43
CA GLY A 140 9.23 -14.25 -1.74
C GLY A 140 9.83 -13.02 -1.06
N VAL A 141 9.26 -12.56 0.05
CA VAL A 141 9.84 -11.52 0.89
C VAL A 141 10.99 -12.08 1.74
N LEU A 142 11.93 -11.22 2.08
CA LEU A 142 12.95 -11.49 3.08
C LEU A 142 12.35 -11.23 4.48
N GLY A 143 12.90 -11.89 5.49
CA GLY A 143 12.40 -11.80 6.86
C GLY A 143 13.40 -11.12 7.81
N GLU A 144 13.39 -11.59 9.06
CA GLU A 144 14.26 -11.12 10.13
C GLU A 144 15.74 -11.19 9.78
N GLY A 145 16.50 -10.23 10.28
CA GLY A 145 17.96 -10.21 10.10
C GLY A 145 18.56 -8.81 10.20
N SER A 146 19.88 -8.75 10.02
CA SER A 146 20.62 -7.49 9.87
C SER A 146 20.88 -7.23 8.38
N TYR A 147 20.60 -6.01 7.96
CA TYR A 147 20.73 -5.54 6.60
C TYR A 147 21.59 -4.29 6.55
N GLN A 148 22.53 -4.27 5.63
CA GLN A 148 23.45 -3.13 5.46
C GLN A 148 23.13 -2.38 4.18
N ALA A 149 23.27 -1.05 4.23
CA ALA A 149 23.07 -0.17 3.10
C ALA A 149 24.01 1.03 3.15
N THR A 150 24.40 1.49 1.98
CA THR A 150 25.16 2.74 1.84
C THR A 150 24.26 3.94 2.24
N ASN A 151 22.98 3.90 1.89
CA ASN A 151 22.00 4.94 2.18
C ASN A 151 20.74 4.34 2.79
N ILE A 152 20.19 5.02 3.81
CA ILE A 152 18.92 4.67 4.43
C ILE A 152 17.96 5.86 4.27
N ILE A 153 16.76 5.58 3.77
CA ILE A 153 15.65 6.53 3.67
C ILE A 153 14.56 6.09 4.66
N ILE A 154 13.97 7.05 5.42
CA ILE A 154 12.92 6.82 6.42
C ILE A 154 11.66 7.57 6.00
#